data_19134312f51eec9049d8c27ed7c88c41
#
_entry.id   19134312f51eec9049d8c27ed7c88c41
#
_cell.length_a   1.000
_cell.length_b   1.000
_cell.length_c   1.000
_cell.angle_alpha   90.00
_cell.angle_beta   90.00
_cell.angle_gamma   90.00
#
_symmetry.space_group_name_H-M   'P 1'
#
loop_
_entity.id
_entity.type
_entity.pdbx_description
1 polymer ?
#
loop_
_entity_poly.entity_id
_entity_poly.type
_entity_poly.pdbx_seq_one_letter_code
_entity_poly.pdbx_strand_id
1 'polypeptide(L)'
;MVGTGHAGMDAELDRFADLLEEERIPEAPYFKKNNLPFGTSWNTAENYAGGMTIKHYAATLPFVRNAQTIEIPFANFGDVTVDRHAMLLYGESIARALFRYLHGELQTASALS
;
A
#
# COMPACT_ATOMS: atom_id res chain seq x y z
N MET A 1 -3.94 2.38 2.30
CA MET A 1 -3.60 0.94 2.16
C MET A 1 -4.19 0.16 3.33
N VAL A 2 -4.43 -1.13 3.12
CA VAL A 2 -5.15 -1.99 4.06
C VAL A 2 -4.21 -3.08 4.59
N GLY A 3 -3.99 -3.13 5.90
CA GLY A 3 -3.11 -4.10 6.56
C GLY A 3 -3.61 -5.54 6.47
N THR A 4 -2.69 -6.50 6.59
CA THR A 4 -2.97 -7.94 6.42
C THR A 4 -3.10 -8.71 7.73
N GLY A 5 -2.53 -8.20 8.82
CA GLY A 5 -2.34 -8.93 10.08
C GLY A 5 -1.11 -9.83 10.12
N HIS A 6 -0.35 -9.93 9.02
CA HIS A 6 0.93 -10.63 8.97
C HIS A 6 2.06 -9.63 9.21
N ALA A 7 2.81 -9.77 10.31
CA ALA A 7 3.79 -8.78 10.74
C ALA A 7 4.85 -8.45 9.66
N GLY A 8 5.39 -9.45 8.99
CA GLY A 8 6.38 -9.23 7.93
C GLY A 8 5.80 -8.50 6.72
N MET A 9 4.59 -8.85 6.31
CA MET A 9 3.89 -8.20 5.20
C MET A 9 3.49 -6.77 5.56
N ASP A 10 3.03 -6.54 6.78
CA ASP A 10 2.62 -5.22 7.25
C ASP A 10 3.83 -4.30 7.44
N ALA A 11 5.00 -4.83 7.80
CA ALA A 11 6.25 -4.06 7.82
C ALA A 11 6.66 -3.60 6.40
N GLU A 12 6.51 -4.45 5.40
CA GLU A 12 6.76 -4.08 4.00
C GLU A 12 5.73 -3.07 3.48
N LEU A 13 4.46 -3.21 3.90
CA LEU A 13 3.42 -2.22 3.64
C LEU A 13 3.80 -0.86 4.21
N ASP A 14 4.25 -0.81 5.45
CA ASP A 14 4.68 0.42 6.11
C ASP A 14 5.84 1.09 5.38
N ARG A 15 6.83 0.32 4.95
CA ARG A 15 7.97 0.83 4.20
C ARG A 15 7.55 1.43 2.85
N PHE A 16 6.67 0.74 2.13
CA PHE A 16 6.13 1.27 0.88
C PHE A 16 5.26 2.51 1.11
N ALA A 17 4.48 2.52 2.20
CA ALA A 17 3.65 3.66 2.59
C ALA A 17 4.47 4.92 2.87
N ASP A 18 5.62 4.78 3.54
CA ASP A 18 6.53 5.91 3.78
C ASP A 18 7.03 6.49 2.45
N LEU A 19 7.45 5.65 1.52
CA LEU A 19 7.90 6.08 0.20
C LEU A 19 6.78 6.76 -0.60
N LEU A 20 5.57 6.20 -0.56
CA LEU A 20 4.43 6.79 -1.27
C LEU A 20 4.03 8.14 -0.67
N GLU A 21 4.11 8.29 0.64
CA GLU A 21 3.85 9.58 1.29
C GLU A 21 4.90 10.63 0.91
N GLU A 22 6.17 10.25 0.79
CA GLU A 22 7.22 11.14 0.30
C GLU A 22 7.01 11.57 -1.15
N GLU A 23 6.48 10.68 -1.99
CA GLU A 23 6.19 10.94 -3.40
C GLU A 23 4.82 11.58 -3.65
N ARG A 24 4.07 11.90 -2.59
CA ARG A 24 2.74 12.50 -2.74
C ARG A 24 2.79 13.84 -3.46
N ILE A 25 1.72 14.12 -4.16
CA ILE A 25 1.52 15.38 -4.90
C ILE A 25 0.25 16.07 -4.41
N PRO A 26 0.17 17.41 -4.51
CA PRO A 26 -0.99 18.16 -4.01
C PRO A 26 -2.32 17.77 -4.66
N GLU A 27 -2.29 17.39 -5.93
CA GLU A 27 -3.48 17.05 -6.73
C GLU A 27 -4.10 15.69 -6.37
N ALA A 28 -3.31 14.81 -5.77
CA ALA A 28 -3.75 13.48 -5.34
C ALA A 28 -2.90 13.00 -4.15
N PRO A 29 -3.07 13.63 -2.97
CA PRO A 29 -2.20 13.38 -1.83
C PRO A 29 -2.50 12.04 -1.18
N TYR A 30 -1.44 11.30 -0.85
CA TYR A 30 -1.51 10.13 0.01
C TYR A 30 -0.94 10.44 1.39
N PHE A 31 -1.63 10.01 2.43
CA PHE A 31 -1.16 10.14 3.81
C PHE A 31 -1.21 8.77 4.50
N LYS A 32 -0.07 8.32 4.99
CA LYS A 32 0.08 7.04 5.70
C LYS A 32 -0.88 6.90 6.89
N LYS A 33 -1.16 8.01 7.58
CA LYS A 33 -2.11 8.03 8.70
C LYS A 33 -3.53 7.53 8.34
N ASN A 34 -3.86 7.53 7.05
CA ASN A 34 -5.15 7.06 6.55
C ASN A 34 -5.14 5.55 6.20
N ASN A 35 -4.03 4.86 6.39
CA ASN A 35 -3.99 3.41 6.25
C ASN A 35 -4.93 2.76 7.27
N LEU A 36 -5.48 1.63 6.88
CA LEU A 36 -6.38 0.84 7.71
C LEU A 36 -5.65 -0.40 8.25
N PRO A 37 -5.15 -0.37 9.49
CA PRO A 37 -4.51 -1.52 10.09
C PRO A 37 -5.46 -2.71 10.21
N PHE A 38 -4.92 -3.94 10.19
CA PHE A 38 -5.70 -5.12 10.51
C PHE A 38 -6.21 -5.04 11.96
N GLY A 39 -7.44 -5.45 12.17
CA GLY A 39 -8.11 -5.38 13.48
C GLY A 39 -8.88 -4.09 13.71
N THR A 40 -8.93 -3.17 12.74
CA THR A 40 -9.64 -1.90 12.85
C THR A 40 -10.75 -1.77 11.82
N SER A 41 -11.86 -1.12 12.23
CA SER A 41 -13.02 -0.91 11.35
C SER A 41 -13.49 -2.23 10.73
N TRP A 42 -13.71 -2.25 9.41
CA TRP A 42 -14.12 -3.46 8.68
C TRP A 42 -12.97 -4.44 8.40
N ASN A 43 -11.72 -4.04 8.61
CA ASN A 43 -10.55 -4.88 8.32
C ASN A 43 -10.27 -5.85 9.49
N THR A 44 -11.15 -6.79 9.72
CA THR A 44 -11.11 -7.74 10.84
C THR A 44 -11.25 -9.19 10.37
N ALA A 45 -10.81 -10.13 11.21
CA ALA A 45 -10.90 -11.55 10.92
C ALA A 45 -12.34 -12.01 10.61
N GLU A 46 -13.33 -11.46 11.32
CA GLU A 46 -14.74 -11.78 11.12
C GLU A 46 -15.21 -11.42 9.70
N ASN A 47 -14.72 -10.32 9.16
CA ASN A 47 -15.08 -9.88 7.82
C ASN A 47 -14.54 -10.81 6.72
N TYR A 48 -13.50 -11.58 7.03
CA TYR A 48 -12.88 -12.52 6.11
C TYR A 48 -13.23 -13.98 6.40
N ALA A 49 -14.14 -14.24 7.34
CA ALA A 49 -14.50 -15.60 7.76
C ALA A 49 -15.09 -16.45 6.60
N GLY A 50 -15.72 -15.80 5.62
CA GLY A 50 -16.29 -16.47 4.44
C GLY A 50 -15.35 -16.72 3.29
N GLY A 51 -14.07 -16.31 3.39
CA GLY A 51 -13.12 -16.46 2.30
C GLY A 51 -11.83 -15.68 2.52
N MET A 52 -10.94 -15.75 1.53
CA MET A 52 -9.62 -15.14 1.55
C MET A 52 -9.50 -14.14 0.40
N THR A 53 -9.06 -12.93 0.70
CA THR A 53 -8.75 -11.96 -0.35
C THR A 53 -7.43 -12.27 -1.04
N ILE A 54 -7.20 -11.69 -2.21
CA ILE A 54 -5.95 -11.88 -2.97
C ILE A 54 -4.72 -11.53 -2.12
N LYS A 55 -4.76 -10.42 -1.37
CA LYS A 55 -3.62 -10.03 -0.52
C LYS A 55 -3.37 -11.03 0.60
N HIS A 56 -4.41 -11.57 1.23
CA HIS A 56 -4.26 -12.58 2.27
C HIS A 56 -3.72 -13.89 1.73
N TYR A 57 -4.19 -14.30 0.55
CA TYR A 57 -3.65 -15.47 -0.14
C TYR A 57 -2.16 -15.26 -0.49
N ALA A 58 -1.82 -14.12 -1.07
CA ALA A 58 -0.43 -13.81 -1.42
C ALA A 58 0.48 -13.82 -0.19
N ALA A 59 -0.01 -13.37 0.97
CA ALA A 59 0.73 -13.41 2.23
C ALA A 59 1.08 -14.83 2.71
N THR A 60 0.38 -15.85 2.22
CA THR A 60 0.70 -17.27 2.53
C THR A 60 1.82 -17.85 1.66
N LEU A 61 2.19 -17.16 0.58
CA LEU A 61 3.18 -17.64 -0.37
C LEU A 61 4.58 -17.23 0.08
N PRO A 62 5.54 -18.19 0.17
CA PRO A 62 6.85 -17.91 0.78
C PRO A 62 7.74 -16.96 -0.02
N PHE A 63 7.47 -16.80 -1.32
CA PHE A 63 8.25 -15.93 -2.22
C PHE A 63 7.63 -14.53 -2.38
N VAL A 64 6.44 -14.27 -1.82
CA VAL A 64 5.80 -12.95 -1.89
C VAL A 64 6.19 -12.14 -0.67
N ARG A 65 6.87 -11.04 -0.88
CA ARG A 65 7.32 -10.15 0.20
C ARG A 65 6.32 -9.06 0.50
N ASN A 66 5.58 -8.60 -0.50
CA ASN A 66 4.62 -7.52 -0.36
C ASN A 66 3.41 -7.74 -1.25
N ALA A 67 2.24 -7.68 -0.66
CA ALA A 67 0.96 -7.69 -1.35
C ALA A 67 0.02 -6.75 -0.63
N GLN A 68 -0.53 -5.78 -1.34
CA GLN A 68 -1.31 -4.70 -0.76
C GLN A 68 -2.60 -4.48 -1.51
N THR A 69 -3.59 -3.96 -0.79
CA THR A 69 -4.78 -3.36 -1.37
C THR A 69 -4.69 -1.85 -1.13
N ILE A 70 -4.77 -1.08 -2.20
CA ILE A 70 -4.90 0.36 -2.15
C ILE A 70 -6.33 0.72 -2.53
N GLU A 71 -7.07 1.26 -1.58
CA GLU A 71 -8.39 1.79 -1.84
C GLU A 71 -8.27 3.25 -2.23
N ILE A 72 -8.82 3.60 -3.36
CA ILE A 72 -8.76 4.95 -3.93
C ILE A 72 -10.15 5.54 -3.87
N PRO A 73 -10.35 6.72 -3.25
CA PRO A 73 -11.65 7.35 -3.23
C PRO A 73 -12.09 7.75 -4.64
N PHE A 74 -13.37 7.66 -4.92
CA PHE A 74 -13.91 8.02 -6.23
C PHE A 74 -14.46 9.46 -6.29
N ALA A 75 -14.44 10.19 -5.18
CA ALA A 75 -14.93 11.56 -5.10
C ALA A 75 -13.85 12.56 -4.70
N ASN A 76 -13.22 12.37 -3.54
CA ASN A 76 -12.28 13.34 -3.00
C ASN A 76 -11.11 12.65 -2.28
N PHE A 77 -9.90 13.23 -2.40
CA PHE A 77 -8.79 13.03 -1.49
C PHE A 77 -8.83 14.15 -0.43
N GLY A 78 -9.56 13.95 0.68
CA GLY A 78 -9.82 15.05 1.60
C GLY A 78 -10.55 16.19 0.89
N ASP A 79 -9.92 17.37 0.79
CA ASP A 79 -10.48 18.54 0.11
C ASP A 79 -10.19 18.61 -1.39
N VAL A 80 -9.46 17.64 -1.92
CA VAL A 80 -9.08 17.59 -3.34
C VAL A 80 -10.04 16.71 -4.11
N THR A 81 -10.68 17.26 -5.15
CA THR A 81 -11.59 16.51 -6.01
C THR A 81 -10.83 15.48 -6.85
N VAL A 82 -11.33 14.26 -6.86
CA VAL A 82 -10.78 13.18 -7.70
C VAL A 82 -11.34 13.31 -9.11
N ASP A 83 -10.47 13.61 -10.05
CA ASP A 83 -10.77 13.60 -11.49
C ASP A 83 -9.79 12.68 -12.21
N ARG A 84 -9.93 12.57 -13.51
CA ARG A 84 -9.05 11.73 -14.33
C ARG A 84 -7.58 12.17 -14.21
N HIS A 85 -7.32 13.46 -14.16
CA HIS A 85 -5.98 14.01 -14.05
C HIS A 85 -5.35 13.63 -12.71
N ALA A 86 -6.10 13.82 -11.61
CA ALA A 86 -5.66 13.40 -10.27
C ALA A 86 -5.32 11.92 -10.22
N MET A 87 -6.12 11.07 -10.87
CA MET A 87 -5.86 9.62 -10.93
C MET A 87 -4.57 9.28 -11.67
N LEU A 88 -4.30 9.94 -12.79
CA LEU A 88 -3.05 9.74 -13.53
C LEU A 88 -1.83 10.14 -12.69
N LEU A 89 -1.91 11.30 -12.03
CA LEU A 89 -0.85 11.78 -11.15
C LEU A 89 -0.65 10.87 -9.92
N TYR A 90 -1.73 10.33 -9.37
CA TYR A 90 -1.62 9.34 -8.29
C TYR A 90 -0.92 8.07 -8.75
N GLY A 91 -1.21 7.61 -9.98
CA GLY A 91 -0.49 6.49 -10.60
C GLY A 91 0.99 6.76 -10.74
N GLU A 92 1.40 7.99 -11.11
CA GLU A 92 2.81 8.38 -11.14
C GLU A 92 3.46 8.34 -9.75
N SER A 93 2.76 8.79 -8.71
CA SER A 93 3.26 8.72 -7.32
C SER A 93 3.51 7.27 -6.91
N ILE A 94 2.56 6.37 -7.23
CA ILE A 94 2.70 4.93 -6.97
C ILE A 94 3.91 4.37 -7.74
N ALA A 95 4.06 4.71 -9.01
CA ALA A 95 5.17 4.23 -9.83
C ALA A 95 6.53 4.69 -9.28
N ARG A 96 6.65 5.95 -8.86
CA ARG A 96 7.88 6.47 -8.25
C ARG A 96 8.19 5.78 -6.91
N ALA A 97 7.18 5.61 -6.08
CA ALA A 97 7.33 4.90 -4.81
C ALA A 97 7.75 3.43 -5.03
N LEU A 98 7.13 2.76 -6.01
CA LEU A 98 7.45 1.39 -6.36
C LEU A 98 8.88 1.26 -6.88
N PHE A 99 9.32 2.17 -7.74
CA PHE A 99 10.71 2.20 -8.23
C PHE A 99 11.70 2.32 -7.06
N ARG A 100 11.47 3.24 -6.14
CA ARG A 100 12.32 3.42 -4.95
C ARG A 100 12.30 2.20 -4.04
N TYR A 101 11.14 1.59 -3.85
CA TYR A 101 10.97 0.38 -3.07
C TYR A 101 11.79 -0.78 -3.64
N LEU A 102 11.67 -1.03 -4.93
CA LEU A 102 12.41 -2.10 -5.62
C LEU A 102 13.91 -1.83 -5.67
N HIS A 103 14.32 -0.57 -5.84
CA HIS A 103 15.73 -0.19 -5.83
C HIS A 103 16.35 -0.43 -4.46
N GLY A 104 15.65 -0.12 -3.37
CA GLY A 104 16.09 -0.44 -2.01
C GLY A 104 16.25 -1.94 -1.77
N GLU A 105 15.34 -2.76 -2.32
CA GLU A 105 15.45 -4.22 -2.25
C GLU A 105 16.69 -4.74 -2.97
N LEU A 106 16.98 -4.23 -4.16
CA LEU A 106 18.16 -4.63 -4.93
C LEU A 106 19.46 -4.27 -4.20
N GLN A 107 19.51 -3.08 -3.58
CA GLN A 107 20.67 -2.66 -2.79
C GLN A 107 20.87 -3.54 -1.56
N THR A 108 19.80 -3.90 -0.87
CA THR A 108 19.85 -4.79 0.29
C THR A 108 20.35 -6.18 -0.10
N ALA A 109 19.84 -6.74 -1.19
CA ALA A 109 20.27 -8.03 -1.72
C ALA A 109 21.75 -8.02 -2.10
N SER A 110 22.21 -6.95 -2.75
CA SER A 110 23.62 -6.76 -3.11
C SER A 110 24.54 -6.65 -1.90
N ALA A 111 24.10 -5.99 -0.82
CA ALA A 111 24.86 -5.87 0.41
C ALA A 111 25.00 -7.19 1.19
N LEU A 112 24.07 -8.14 0.99
CA LEU A 112 24.09 -9.47 1.61
C LEU A 112 24.89 -10.49 0.80
N SER A 113 25.23 -10.19 -0.42
CA SER A 113 26.08 -11.03 -1.27
C SER A 113 27.55 -10.65 -1.18
#